data_ffb672f7629e08cd246749dd70a87d14
#
_entry.id   ffb672f7629e08cd246749dd70a87d14
#
_cell.length_a   1.000
_cell.length_b   1.000
_cell.length_c   1.000
_cell.angle_alpha   90.00
_cell.angle_beta   90.00
_cell.angle_gamma   90.00
#
_symmetry.space_group_name_H-M   'P 1'
#
loop_
_entity.id
_entity.type
_entity.pdbx_description
1 polymer ?
#
loop_
_entity_poly.entity_id
_entity_poly.type
_entity_poly.pdbx_seq_one_letter_code
_entity_poly.pdbx_strand_id
1 'polypeptide(L)'
;MSIGQEFDDGTVVIQAKRRWTELFMLLIAWAIGFGGWVLTELNINHVLPDTWTTVGGVWLAVAIVAHIFVRFVIPYADPVILPIVFTLNGLGLAMIHRIDYIPDPHYHRMDAQALWTALGIVLFVATLLILRDHRNLQRYPYVLFIVGLVFLMLPLVPGLGMATLGSRVWIHVGSYTFQPAEVSKVVLAIAFAGYLVDNRDVLSRAGHKILGITLPRARDLGPIAVMWVATMLVIVYQNDLGTGMLFYGMFVVMLYITTERVGWAILGACLLYTSDAADEGLGGD
;
A
#
# COMPACT_ATOMS: atom_id res chain seq x y z
N MET A 1 8.32 20.40 18.94
CA MET A 1 8.81 21.41 18.01
C MET A 1 7.70 21.59 16.98
N SER A 2 6.99 22.76 16.99
CA SER A 2 5.91 23.03 16.03
C SER A 2 6.55 23.28 14.66
N ILE A 3 6.26 22.41 13.70
CA ILE A 3 6.67 22.61 12.32
C ILE A 3 5.66 23.61 11.73
N GLY A 4 5.98 24.91 11.77
CA GLY A 4 5.28 25.91 10.97
C GLY A 4 5.85 25.87 9.55
N GLN A 5 5.03 25.62 8.56
CA GLN A 5 5.37 25.92 7.16
C GLN A 5 5.15 27.43 6.96
N GLU A 6 6.24 28.14 6.69
CA GLU A 6 6.21 29.53 6.30
C GLU A 6 5.92 29.60 4.80
N PHE A 7 4.80 30.21 4.44
CA PHE A 7 4.46 30.48 3.04
C PHE A 7 5.08 31.79 2.58
N ASP A 8 5.23 31.99 1.29
CA ASP A 8 5.87 33.16 0.65
C ASP A 8 5.17 34.51 0.97
N ASP A 9 3.97 34.43 1.56
CA ASP A 9 3.18 35.58 2.05
C ASP A 9 3.41 35.89 3.55
N GLY A 10 4.35 35.21 4.20
CA GLY A 10 4.65 35.38 5.62
C GLY A 10 3.62 34.71 6.57
N THR A 11 2.66 33.96 6.06
CA THR A 11 1.70 33.22 6.90
C THR A 11 2.33 31.94 7.42
N VAL A 12 2.41 31.80 8.76
CA VAL A 12 2.86 30.59 9.43
C VAL A 12 1.63 29.73 9.74
N VAL A 13 1.42 28.66 8.98
CA VAL A 13 0.38 27.69 9.30
C VAL A 13 0.87 26.76 10.40
N ILE A 14 0.37 26.96 11.61
CA ILE A 14 0.62 26.07 12.74
C ILE A 14 -0.30 24.84 12.58
N GLN A 15 0.27 23.68 12.31
CA GLN A 15 -0.49 22.43 12.28
C GLN A 15 -1.16 22.17 13.64
N ALA A 16 -2.48 22.14 13.66
CA ALA A 16 -3.24 21.86 14.87
C ALA A 16 -3.16 20.38 15.23
N LYS A 17 -2.98 20.09 16.53
CA LYS A 17 -3.02 18.70 17.04
C LYS A 17 -4.48 18.20 17.04
N ARG A 18 -4.92 17.49 16.00
CA ARG A 18 -6.30 16.99 15.85
C ARG A 18 -6.48 15.57 16.41
N ARG A 19 -5.90 15.28 17.59
CA ARG A 19 -5.92 13.92 18.17
C ARG A 19 -7.29 13.49 18.66
N TRP A 20 -8.14 14.41 19.09
CA TRP A 20 -9.53 14.09 19.46
C TRP A 20 -10.40 13.72 18.27
N THR A 21 -10.19 14.38 17.13
CA THR A 21 -10.84 14.02 15.87
C THR A 21 -10.46 12.61 15.43
N GLU A 22 -9.16 12.24 15.53
CA GLU A 22 -8.68 10.89 15.24
C GLU A 22 -9.35 9.85 16.15
N LEU A 23 -9.41 10.11 17.47
CA LEU A 23 -10.05 9.18 18.41
C LEU A 23 -11.52 8.97 18.08
N PHE A 24 -12.25 10.05 17.79
CA PHE A 24 -13.67 9.96 17.41
C PHE A 24 -13.87 9.15 16.12
N MET A 25 -13.08 9.42 15.10
CA MET A 25 -13.12 8.64 13.84
C MET A 25 -12.74 7.18 14.06
N LEU A 26 -11.78 6.91 14.95
CA LEU A 26 -11.35 5.55 15.28
C LEU A 26 -12.44 4.76 16.01
N LEU A 27 -13.21 5.42 16.89
CA LEU A 27 -14.38 4.79 17.52
C LEU A 27 -15.46 4.46 16.48
N ILE A 28 -15.68 5.32 15.49
CA ILE A 28 -16.59 5.02 14.37
C ILE A 28 -16.04 3.84 13.56
N ALA A 29 -14.75 3.83 13.25
CA ALA A 29 -14.08 2.73 12.54
C ALA A 29 -14.24 1.40 13.27
N TRP A 30 -14.04 1.41 14.59
CA TRP A 30 -14.29 0.25 15.44
C TRP A 30 -15.76 -0.20 15.37
N ALA A 31 -16.70 0.74 15.50
CA ALA A 31 -18.14 0.42 15.46
C ALA A 31 -18.56 -0.18 14.10
N ILE A 32 -18.02 0.31 12.99
CA ILE A 32 -18.27 -0.23 11.64
C ILE A 32 -17.73 -1.66 11.52
N GLY A 33 -16.47 -1.87 11.86
CA GLY A 33 -15.85 -3.19 11.75
C GLY A 33 -16.45 -4.22 12.70
N PHE A 34 -16.58 -3.88 13.98
CA PHE A 34 -17.19 -4.75 14.98
C PHE A 34 -18.68 -4.99 14.70
N GLY A 35 -19.40 -3.95 14.26
CA GLY A 35 -20.79 -4.08 13.81
C GLY A 35 -20.93 -5.03 12.61
N GLY A 36 -20.02 -4.96 11.64
CA GLY A 36 -19.94 -5.91 10.53
C GLY A 36 -19.74 -7.36 10.99
N TRP A 37 -18.86 -7.59 11.96
CA TRP A 37 -18.65 -8.90 12.56
C TRP A 37 -19.91 -9.40 13.32
N VAL A 38 -20.53 -8.54 14.14
CA VAL A 38 -21.78 -8.86 14.86
C VAL A 38 -22.91 -9.20 13.89
N LEU A 39 -23.07 -8.44 12.81
CA LEU A 39 -24.08 -8.70 11.79
C LEU A 39 -23.85 -10.04 11.07
N THR A 40 -22.58 -10.40 10.86
CA THR A 40 -22.22 -11.70 10.28
C THR A 40 -22.64 -12.84 11.20
N GLU A 41 -22.34 -12.75 12.51
CA GLU A 41 -22.74 -13.74 13.51
C GLU A 41 -24.27 -13.91 13.60
N LEU A 42 -24.97 -12.79 13.70
CA LEU A 42 -26.44 -12.81 13.78
C LEU A 42 -27.10 -13.36 12.52
N ASN A 43 -26.50 -13.13 11.34
CA ASN A 43 -27.04 -13.61 10.09
C ASN A 43 -26.84 -15.12 9.91
N ILE A 44 -25.73 -15.68 10.41
CA ILE A 44 -25.39 -17.09 10.22
C ILE A 44 -25.91 -17.95 11.38
N ASN A 45 -25.64 -17.54 12.62
CA ASN A 45 -25.93 -18.32 13.81
C ASN A 45 -27.22 -17.92 14.51
N HIS A 46 -27.82 -16.78 14.13
CA HIS A 46 -29.00 -16.17 14.77
C HIS A 46 -28.82 -15.84 16.26
N VAL A 47 -27.62 -16.05 16.82
CA VAL A 47 -27.26 -15.80 18.22
C VAL A 47 -25.85 -15.24 18.26
N LEU A 48 -25.59 -14.34 19.19
CA LEU A 48 -24.22 -13.86 19.44
C LEU A 48 -23.47 -14.89 20.29
N PRO A 49 -22.21 -15.22 19.93
CA PRO A 49 -21.38 -16.10 20.74
C PRO A 49 -21.02 -15.42 22.07
N ASP A 50 -20.82 -16.19 23.13
CA ASP A 50 -20.47 -15.65 24.47
C ASP A 50 -19.19 -14.81 24.47
N THR A 51 -18.36 -14.99 23.43
CA THR A 51 -17.08 -14.27 23.26
C THR A 51 -17.21 -12.89 22.59
N TRP A 52 -18.44 -12.45 22.23
CA TRP A 52 -18.62 -11.18 21.49
C TRP A 52 -18.04 -9.96 22.22
N THR A 53 -18.17 -9.90 23.53
CA THR A 53 -17.61 -8.81 24.34
C THR A 53 -16.08 -8.84 24.35
N THR A 54 -15.49 -10.03 24.38
CA THR A 54 -14.05 -10.20 24.34
C THR A 54 -13.47 -9.77 22.98
N VAL A 55 -14.10 -10.20 21.88
CA VAL A 55 -13.68 -9.83 20.51
C VAL A 55 -13.77 -8.32 20.34
N GLY A 56 -14.92 -7.71 20.66
CA GLY A 56 -15.10 -6.26 20.56
C GLY A 56 -14.16 -5.48 21.47
N GLY A 57 -13.94 -5.96 22.70
CA GLY A 57 -13.05 -5.36 23.68
C GLY A 57 -11.57 -5.41 23.28
N VAL A 58 -11.09 -6.55 22.80
CA VAL A 58 -9.72 -6.70 22.31
C VAL A 58 -9.47 -5.76 21.12
N TRP A 59 -10.39 -5.72 20.19
CA TRP A 59 -10.26 -4.85 19.02
C TRP A 59 -10.28 -3.36 19.39
N LEU A 60 -11.16 -2.96 20.32
CA LEU A 60 -11.16 -1.60 20.86
C LEU A 60 -9.86 -1.27 21.58
N ALA A 61 -9.33 -2.21 22.37
CA ALA A 61 -8.06 -2.03 23.08
C ALA A 61 -6.90 -1.80 22.09
N VAL A 62 -6.83 -2.57 21.01
CA VAL A 62 -5.83 -2.40 19.94
C VAL A 62 -5.95 -1.02 19.29
N ALA A 63 -7.18 -0.55 19.00
CA ALA A 63 -7.43 0.78 18.46
C ALA A 63 -6.92 1.88 19.40
N ILE A 64 -7.24 1.77 20.70
CA ILE A 64 -6.83 2.75 21.71
C ILE A 64 -5.31 2.75 21.87
N VAL A 65 -4.66 1.59 21.92
CA VAL A 65 -3.20 1.47 22.02
C VAL A 65 -2.53 2.12 20.83
N ALA A 66 -3.00 1.84 19.60
CA ALA A 66 -2.48 2.47 18.39
C ALA A 66 -2.66 4.00 18.42
N HIS A 67 -3.83 4.49 18.85
CA HIS A 67 -4.08 5.91 19.01
C HIS A 67 -3.13 6.58 20.03
N ILE A 68 -2.96 5.93 21.20
CA ILE A 68 -2.07 6.44 22.25
C ILE A 68 -0.65 6.52 21.73
N PHE A 69 -0.20 5.50 21.01
CA PHE A 69 1.13 5.46 20.42
C PHE A 69 1.34 6.59 19.42
N VAL A 70 0.44 6.78 18.46
CA VAL A 70 0.48 7.86 17.47
C VAL A 70 0.46 9.23 18.17
N ARG A 71 -0.37 9.39 19.20
CA ARG A 71 -0.50 10.64 19.97
C ARG A 71 0.83 11.09 20.60
N PHE A 72 1.64 10.15 21.07
CA PHE A 72 2.91 10.46 21.74
C PHE A 72 4.09 10.52 20.77
N VAL A 73 4.13 9.66 19.75
CA VAL A 73 5.28 9.56 18.83
C VAL A 73 5.20 10.59 17.71
N ILE A 74 4.01 10.75 17.11
CA ILE A 74 3.79 11.66 15.96
C ILE A 74 2.54 12.53 16.17
N PRO A 75 2.57 13.49 17.11
CA PRO A 75 1.38 14.24 17.51
C PRO A 75 0.78 15.11 16.40
N TYR A 76 1.47 15.33 15.31
CA TYR A 76 1.03 16.13 14.14
C TYR A 76 0.68 15.29 12.92
N ALA A 77 0.63 13.95 13.03
CA ALA A 77 0.21 13.09 11.93
C ALA A 77 -1.24 13.38 11.50
N ASP A 78 -1.55 13.05 10.25
CA ASP A 78 -2.90 13.17 9.72
C ASP A 78 -3.89 12.31 10.56
N PRO A 79 -4.98 12.89 11.07
CA PRO A 79 -5.94 12.19 11.93
C PRO A 79 -6.80 11.17 11.19
N VAL A 80 -6.79 11.16 9.84
CA VAL A 80 -7.70 10.34 9.04
C VAL A 80 -7.09 8.99 8.66
N ILE A 81 -5.76 8.90 8.53
CA ILE A 81 -5.07 7.70 8.03
C ILE A 81 -5.34 6.48 8.93
N LEU A 82 -5.10 6.61 10.23
CA LEU A 82 -5.27 5.49 11.17
C LEU A 82 -6.72 4.97 11.22
N PRO A 83 -7.77 5.82 11.32
CA PRO A 83 -9.16 5.38 11.24
C PRO A 83 -9.54 4.68 9.93
N ILE A 84 -9.05 5.15 8.78
CA ILE A 84 -9.30 4.48 7.49
C ILE A 84 -8.70 3.08 7.49
N VAL A 85 -7.45 2.93 7.89
CA VAL A 85 -6.78 1.62 7.98
C VAL A 85 -7.55 0.68 8.92
N PHE A 86 -8.00 1.20 10.06
CA PHE A 86 -8.80 0.42 11.02
C PHE A 86 -10.16 -0.01 10.46
N THR A 87 -10.84 0.87 9.72
CA THR A 87 -12.12 0.55 9.06
C THR A 87 -11.93 -0.55 8.03
N LEU A 88 -10.94 -0.41 7.14
CA LEU A 88 -10.66 -1.40 6.09
C LEU A 88 -10.24 -2.75 6.68
N ASN A 89 -9.39 -2.75 7.71
CA ASN A 89 -9.00 -3.97 8.40
C ASN A 89 -10.20 -4.63 9.06
N GLY A 90 -11.07 -3.83 9.70
CA GLY A 90 -12.27 -4.30 10.36
C GLY A 90 -13.28 -4.95 9.43
N LEU A 91 -13.57 -4.31 8.31
CA LEU A 91 -14.43 -4.88 7.28
C LEU A 91 -13.81 -6.14 6.67
N GLY A 92 -12.49 -6.15 6.45
CA GLY A 92 -11.75 -7.33 5.98
C GLY A 92 -11.90 -8.52 6.94
N LEU A 93 -11.71 -8.29 8.24
CA LEU A 93 -11.88 -9.33 9.26
C LEU A 93 -13.32 -9.86 9.32
N ALA A 94 -14.33 -8.99 9.24
CA ALA A 94 -15.74 -9.40 9.20
C ALA A 94 -16.06 -10.26 7.96
N MET A 95 -15.52 -9.91 6.80
CA MET A 95 -15.69 -10.69 5.57
C MET A 95 -14.96 -12.03 5.62
N ILE A 96 -13.74 -12.07 6.13
CA ILE A 96 -12.98 -13.32 6.29
C ILE A 96 -13.68 -14.25 7.27
N HIS A 97 -14.18 -13.70 8.38
CA HIS A 97 -14.96 -14.45 9.36
C HIS A 97 -16.19 -15.11 8.72
N ARG A 98 -16.90 -14.39 7.83
CA ARG A 98 -18.02 -14.94 7.09
C ARG A 98 -17.60 -16.09 6.18
N ILE A 99 -16.45 -16.02 5.55
CA ILE A 99 -15.93 -17.06 4.64
C ILE A 99 -15.53 -18.31 5.42
N ASP A 100 -15.01 -18.17 6.64
CA ASP A 100 -14.59 -19.28 7.49
C ASP A 100 -15.77 -20.15 8.01
N TYR A 101 -17.02 -19.66 7.87
CA TYR A 101 -18.21 -20.50 8.10
C TYR A 101 -18.46 -21.52 6.99
N ILE A 102 -17.82 -21.40 5.82
CA ILE A 102 -17.87 -22.42 4.79
C ILE A 102 -16.95 -23.56 5.24
N PRO A 103 -17.47 -24.80 5.45
CA PRO A 103 -16.68 -25.89 6.00
C PRO A 103 -15.53 -26.26 5.07
N ASP A 104 -14.35 -25.81 5.40
CA ASP A 104 -13.10 -26.23 4.78
C ASP A 104 -12.08 -26.51 5.89
N PRO A 105 -11.81 -27.80 6.22
CA PRO A 105 -10.96 -28.17 7.36
C PRO A 105 -9.50 -27.74 7.21
N HIS A 106 -9.11 -27.20 6.06
CA HIS A 106 -7.72 -26.81 5.78
C HIS A 106 -7.44 -25.31 5.96
N TYR A 107 -8.45 -24.48 6.22
CA TYR A 107 -8.27 -23.04 6.26
C TYR A 107 -8.92 -22.41 7.50
N HIS A 108 -8.09 -21.99 8.44
CA HIS A 108 -8.42 -21.03 9.50
C HIS A 108 -7.96 -19.63 9.08
N ARG A 109 -8.68 -19.03 8.16
CA ARG A 109 -8.29 -17.74 7.52
C ARG A 109 -8.34 -16.58 8.51
N MET A 110 -9.29 -16.60 9.44
CA MET A 110 -9.43 -15.56 10.45
C MET A 110 -8.22 -15.51 11.40
N ASP A 111 -7.74 -16.66 11.87
CA ASP A 111 -6.57 -16.73 12.76
C ASP A 111 -5.30 -16.25 12.05
N ALA A 112 -5.13 -16.65 10.79
CA ALA A 112 -4.02 -16.18 9.97
C ALA A 112 -4.10 -14.66 9.76
N GLN A 113 -5.28 -14.11 9.47
CA GLN A 113 -5.46 -12.67 9.27
C GLN A 113 -5.24 -11.88 10.56
N ALA A 114 -5.67 -12.40 11.70
CA ALA A 114 -5.41 -11.79 13.00
C ALA A 114 -3.90 -11.71 13.30
N LEU A 115 -3.16 -12.79 12.99
CA LEU A 115 -1.70 -12.81 13.11
C LEU A 115 -1.03 -11.77 12.19
N TRP A 116 -1.45 -11.70 10.90
CA TRP A 116 -0.92 -10.71 9.96
C TRP A 116 -1.25 -9.28 10.40
N THR A 117 -2.43 -9.05 10.96
CA THR A 117 -2.82 -7.75 11.54
C THR A 117 -1.92 -7.38 12.71
N ALA A 118 -1.67 -8.32 13.63
CA ALA A 118 -0.77 -8.09 14.76
C ALA A 118 0.67 -7.79 14.29
N LEU A 119 1.18 -8.56 13.32
CA LEU A 119 2.48 -8.30 12.72
C LEU A 119 2.52 -6.92 12.04
N GLY A 120 1.47 -6.54 11.33
CA GLY A 120 1.34 -5.22 10.70
C GLY A 120 1.42 -4.08 11.72
N ILE A 121 0.78 -4.23 12.88
CA ILE A 121 0.84 -3.25 13.96
C ILE A 121 2.27 -3.16 14.54
N VAL A 122 2.93 -4.29 14.76
CA VAL A 122 4.32 -4.32 15.22
C VAL A 122 5.25 -3.62 14.23
N LEU A 123 5.10 -3.91 12.93
CA LEU A 123 5.88 -3.26 11.88
C LEU A 123 5.57 -1.77 11.78
N PHE A 124 4.32 -1.36 11.94
CA PHE A 124 3.93 0.05 12.01
C PHE A 124 4.64 0.78 13.15
N VAL A 125 4.58 0.21 14.36
CA VAL A 125 5.25 0.78 15.53
C VAL A 125 6.77 0.82 15.33
N ALA A 126 7.37 -0.26 14.84
CA ALA A 126 8.79 -0.35 14.56
C ALA A 126 9.24 0.71 13.53
N THR A 127 8.45 0.89 12.47
CA THR A 127 8.70 1.90 11.43
C THR A 127 8.73 3.30 12.03
N LEU A 128 7.75 3.64 12.86
CA LEU A 128 7.67 4.97 13.50
C LEU A 128 8.82 5.22 14.48
N LEU A 129 9.33 4.18 15.15
CA LEU A 129 10.44 4.31 16.09
C LEU A 129 11.81 4.37 15.39
N ILE A 130 11.99 3.59 14.33
CA ILE A 130 13.26 3.45 13.61
C ILE A 130 13.43 4.55 12.58
N LEU A 131 12.37 4.83 11.79
CA LEU A 131 12.40 5.81 10.71
C LEU A 131 12.04 7.22 11.20
N ARG A 132 12.84 7.74 12.12
CA ARG A 132 12.68 9.13 12.59
C ARG A 132 13.00 10.17 11.50
N ASP A 133 13.90 9.82 10.60
CA ASP A 133 14.28 10.67 9.46
C ASP A 133 14.15 9.87 8.15
N HIS A 134 13.04 10.12 7.43
CA HIS A 134 12.75 9.50 6.13
C HIS A 134 13.77 9.88 5.04
N ARG A 135 14.53 10.98 5.23
CA ARG A 135 15.58 11.41 4.28
C ARG A 135 16.72 10.41 4.17
N ASN A 136 16.94 9.58 5.21
CA ASN A 136 17.94 8.53 5.16
C ASN A 136 17.60 7.45 4.12
N LEU A 137 16.31 7.19 3.88
CA LEU A 137 15.86 6.24 2.86
C LEU A 137 16.08 6.77 1.44
N GLN A 138 15.93 8.08 1.25
CA GLN A 138 16.17 8.75 -0.03
C GLN A 138 17.61 8.59 -0.51
N ARG A 139 18.57 8.41 0.39
CA ARG A 139 20.01 8.33 0.08
C ARG A 139 20.40 7.08 -0.72
N TYR A 140 19.59 6.03 -0.72
CA TYR A 140 19.95 4.73 -1.32
C TYR A 140 18.90 4.20 -2.31
N PRO A 141 18.46 4.98 -3.32
CA PRO A 141 17.36 4.58 -4.21
C PRO A 141 17.68 3.33 -5.01
N TYR A 142 18.91 3.17 -5.50
CA TYR A 142 19.32 2.00 -6.28
C TYR A 142 19.42 0.72 -5.43
N VAL A 143 19.90 0.83 -4.19
CA VAL A 143 19.94 -0.32 -3.26
C VAL A 143 18.55 -0.78 -2.92
N LEU A 144 17.65 0.16 -2.60
CA LEU A 144 16.24 -0.12 -2.34
C LEU A 144 15.55 -0.74 -3.57
N PHE A 145 15.87 -0.25 -4.76
CA PHE A 145 15.36 -0.84 -6.00
C PHE A 145 15.79 -2.31 -6.14
N ILE A 146 17.08 -2.62 -5.96
CA ILE A 146 17.58 -4.00 -6.04
C ILE A 146 16.90 -4.88 -4.97
N VAL A 147 16.79 -4.40 -3.75
CA VAL A 147 16.12 -5.12 -2.65
C VAL A 147 14.65 -5.39 -3.02
N GLY A 148 13.92 -4.36 -3.48
CA GLY A 148 12.53 -4.52 -3.91
C GLY A 148 12.38 -5.52 -5.07
N LEU A 149 13.29 -5.48 -6.04
CA LEU A 149 13.28 -6.40 -7.17
C LEU A 149 13.57 -7.85 -6.74
N VAL A 150 14.52 -8.05 -5.81
CA VAL A 150 14.82 -9.36 -5.22
C VAL A 150 13.59 -9.92 -4.50
N PHE A 151 12.91 -9.11 -3.67
CA PHE A 151 11.66 -9.54 -3.03
C PHE A 151 10.60 -9.92 -4.07
N LEU A 152 10.46 -9.12 -5.13
CA LEU A 152 9.51 -9.41 -6.20
C LEU A 152 9.82 -10.72 -6.93
N MET A 153 11.09 -11.08 -7.07
CA MET A 153 11.54 -12.31 -7.74
C MET A 153 11.46 -13.55 -6.85
N LEU A 154 11.32 -13.44 -5.53
CA LEU A 154 11.32 -14.59 -4.61
C LEU A 154 10.34 -15.71 -5.00
N PRO A 155 9.07 -15.43 -5.41
CA PRO A 155 8.15 -16.50 -5.78
C PRO A 155 8.54 -17.25 -7.05
N LEU A 156 9.45 -16.71 -7.85
CA LEU A 156 9.94 -17.36 -9.08
C LEU A 156 11.03 -18.41 -8.79
N VAL A 157 11.62 -18.38 -7.59
CA VAL A 157 12.66 -19.34 -7.18
C VAL A 157 12.04 -20.74 -7.07
N PRO A 158 12.58 -21.75 -7.77
CA PRO A 158 12.10 -23.13 -7.67
C PRO A 158 12.15 -23.64 -6.23
N GLY A 159 11.05 -24.22 -5.77
CA GLY A 159 10.91 -24.76 -4.41
C GLY A 159 10.44 -23.76 -3.35
N LEU A 160 10.45 -22.45 -3.61
CA LEU A 160 9.91 -21.42 -2.72
C LEU A 160 8.50 -20.97 -3.14
N GLY A 161 8.30 -20.73 -4.42
CA GLY A 161 7.06 -20.21 -4.94
C GLY A 161 5.99 -21.26 -5.16
N MET A 162 4.74 -20.87 -4.90
CA MET A 162 3.55 -21.66 -5.16
C MET A 162 2.79 -21.08 -6.36
N ALA A 163 2.42 -21.94 -7.30
CA ALA A 163 1.53 -21.58 -8.39
C ALA A 163 0.07 -21.70 -7.91
N THR A 164 -0.64 -20.58 -7.92
CA THR A 164 -2.07 -20.54 -7.60
C THR A 164 -2.81 -19.89 -8.76
N LEU A 165 -3.79 -20.57 -9.33
CA LEU A 165 -4.59 -20.10 -10.48
C LEU A 165 -3.73 -19.58 -11.65
N GLY A 166 -2.58 -20.23 -11.92
CA GLY A 166 -1.70 -19.87 -13.04
C GLY A 166 -0.68 -18.77 -12.73
N SER A 167 -0.78 -18.08 -11.61
CA SER A 167 0.18 -17.08 -11.17
C SER A 167 1.12 -17.60 -10.08
N ARG A 168 2.38 -17.12 -10.08
CA ARG A 168 3.41 -17.48 -9.08
C ARG A 168 3.77 -16.25 -8.25
N VAL A 169 2.94 -15.93 -7.26
CA VAL A 169 3.08 -14.72 -6.45
C VAL A 169 3.21 -14.99 -4.95
N TRP A 170 2.92 -16.23 -4.53
CA TRP A 170 2.91 -16.63 -3.12
C TRP A 170 4.11 -17.49 -2.77
N ILE A 171 4.60 -17.36 -1.54
CA ILE A 171 5.57 -18.26 -0.93
C ILE A 171 4.99 -18.86 0.34
N HIS A 172 5.38 -20.09 0.67
CA HIS A 172 5.05 -20.73 1.94
C HIS A 172 6.08 -20.38 3.01
N VAL A 173 5.59 -19.95 4.16
CA VAL A 173 6.40 -19.74 5.37
C VAL A 173 5.77 -20.58 6.48
N GLY A 174 6.20 -21.83 6.60
CA GLY A 174 5.56 -22.80 7.48
C GLY A 174 4.13 -23.11 7.04
N SER A 175 3.16 -22.91 7.92
CA SER A 175 1.72 -23.07 7.64
C SER A 175 1.05 -21.83 7.02
N TYR A 176 1.78 -20.74 6.85
CA TYR A 176 1.25 -19.48 6.34
C TYR A 176 1.72 -19.22 4.92
N THR A 177 0.90 -18.49 4.18
CA THR A 177 1.26 -17.96 2.86
C THR A 177 1.62 -16.49 2.96
N PHE A 178 2.65 -16.07 2.26
CA PHE A 178 3.12 -14.69 2.21
C PHE A 178 3.32 -14.26 0.76
N GLN A 179 2.91 -13.05 0.44
CA GLN A 179 3.12 -12.44 -0.88
C GLN A 179 4.27 -11.43 -0.81
N PRO A 180 5.47 -11.73 -1.33
CA PRO A 180 6.61 -10.82 -1.26
C PRO A 180 6.38 -9.51 -2.01
N ALA A 181 5.50 -9.49 -3.01
CA ALA A 181 5.12 -8.29 -3.75
C ALA A 181 4.54 -7.19 -2.85
N GLU A 182 3.93 -7.53 -1.70
CA GLU A 182 3.41 -6.54 -0.75
C GLU A 182 4.54 -5.71 -0.12
N VAL A 183 5.63 -6.35 0.27
CA VAL A 183 6.83 -5.66 0.76
C VAL A 183 7.53 -4.93 -0.38
N SER A 184 7.64 -5.58 -1.54
CA SER A 184 8.27 -5.01 -2.73
C SER A 184 7.62 -3.70 -3.16
N LYS A 185 6.28 -3.58 -3.12
CA LYS A 185 5.55 -2.33 -3.40
C LYS A 185 6.07 -1.16 -2.58
N VAL A 186 6.19 -1.34 -1.28
CA VAL A 186 6.65 -0.29 -0.38
C VAL A 186 8.09 0.09 -0.67
N VAL A 187 8.96 -0.91 -0.80
CA VAL A 187 10.40 -0.69 -1.03
C VAL A 187 10.65 -0.03 -2.38
N LEU A 188 9.98 -0.47 -3.45
CA LEU A 188 10.10 0.13 -4.78
C LEU A 188 9.47 1.53 -4.84
N ALA A 189 8.37 1.78 -4.12
CA ALA A 189 7.81 3.11 -4.00
C ALA A 189 8.82 4.10 -3.39
N ILE A 190 9.50 3.69 -2.33
CA ILE A 190 10.55 4.50 -1.68
C ILE A 190 11.74 4.71 -2.64
N ALA A 191 12.15 3.65 -3.36
CA ALA A 191 13.24 3.74 -4.32
C ALA A 191 12.93 4.71 -5.46
N PHE A 192 11.74 4.61 -6.05
CA PHE A 192 11.28 5.52 -7.10
C PHE A 192 11.16 6.96 -6.59
N ALA A 193 10.54 7.15 -5.42
CA ALA A 193 10.41 8.48 -4.82
C ALA A 193 11.78 9.12 -4.56
N GLY A 194 12.72 8.36 -3.98
CA GLY A 194 14.08 8.84 -3.74
C GLY A 194 14.78 9.27 -5.03
N TYR A 195 14.74 8.42 -6.06
CA TYR A 195 15.32 8.75 -7.37
C TYR A 195 14.68 9.99 -8.00
N LEU A 196 13.35 10.08 -7.95
CA LEU A 196 12.59 11.19 -8.55
C LEU A 196 12.87 12.51 -7.84
N VAL A 197 13.00 12.52 -6.52
CA VAL A 197 13.32 13.73 -5.75
C VAL A 197 14.72 14.22 -6.08
N ASP A 198 15.71 13.33 -6.12
CA ASP A 198 17.10 13.67 -6.44
C ASP A 198 17.27 14.22 -7.87
N ASN A 199 16.40 13.81 -8.79
CA ASN A 199 16.47 14.21 -10.20
C ASN A 199 15.33 15.16 -10.61
N ARG A 200 14.58 15.73 -9.66
CA ARG A 200 13.41 16.58 -9.94
C ARG A 200 13.74 17.74 -10.88
N ASP A 201 14.82 18.45 -10.64
CA ASP A 201 15.22 19.63 -11.42
C ASP A 201 15.56 19.28 -12.88
N VAL A 202 16.10 18.09 -13.09
CA VAL A 202 16.44 17.58 -14.44
C VAL A 202 15.18 17.11 -15.16
N LEU A 203 14.31 16.39 -14.47
CA LEU A 203 13.05 15.87 -15.00
C LEU A 203 12.01 16.95 -15.28
N SER A 204 12.05 18.07 -14.52
CA SER A 204 11.15 19.21 -14.71
C SER A 204 11.59 20.15 -15.82
N ARG A 205 12.86 20.09 -16.28
CA ARG A 205 13.34 20.93 -17.39
C ARG A 205 12.59 20.61 -18.68
N ALA A 206 12.28 21.66 -19.44
CA ALA A 206 11.59 21.51 -20.73
C ALA A 206 12.42 20.70 -21.70
N GLY A 207 11.95 19.50 -22.04
CA GLY A 207 12.50 18.67 -23.13
C GLY A 207 11.87 19.01 -24.48
N HIS A 208 11.90 18.07 -25.41
CA HIS A 208 11.27 18.23 -26.72
C HIS A 208 9.74 18.19 -26.61
N LYS A 209 9.07 19.06 -27.38
CA LYS A 209 7.62 18.98 -27.55
C LYS A 209 7.30 17.88 -28.57
N ILE A 210 6.63 16.82 -28.14
CA ILE A 210 6.12 15.76 -29.00
C ILE A 210 4.60 15.77 -28.89
N LEU A 211 3.88 15.98 -30.00
CA LEU A 211 2.41 16.03 -30.06
C LEU A 211 1.77 17.04 -29.07
N GLY A 212 2.43 18.16 -28.81
CA GLY A 212 1.93 19.18 -27.85
C GLY A 212 2.27 18.90 -26.37
N ILE A 213 2.80 17.72 -26.05
CA ILE A 213 3.23 17.34 -24.71
C ILE A 213 4.74 17.57 -24.58
N THR A 214 5.15 18.32 -23.56
CA THR A 214 6.56 18.51 -23.25
C THR A 214 7.07 17.34 -22.43
N LEU A 215 7.82 16.43 -23.06
CA LEU A 215 8.48 15.31 -22.38
C LEU A 215 9.89 15.71 -21.97
N PRO A 216 10.41 15.24 -20.82
CA PRO A 216 11.81 15.33 -20.47
C PRO A 216 12.69 14.63 -21.52
N ARG A 217 13.97 14.92 -21.51
CA ARG A 217 14.91 14.24 -22.41
C ARG A 217 14.97 12.75 -22.06
N ALA A 218 14.94 11.89 -23.08
CA ALA A 218 15.00 10.43 -22.91
C ALA A 218 16.21 9.97 -22.06
N ARG A 219 17.33 10.68 -22.13
CA ARG A 219 18.52 10.42 -21.32
C ARG A 219 18.25 10.56 -19.83
N ASP A 220 17.44 11.52 -19.42
CA ASP A 220 17.19 11.84 -18.03
C ASP A 220 16.13 10.91 -17.43
N LEU A 221 15.26 10.35 -18.27
CA LEU A 221 14.29 9.31 -17.93
C LEU A 221 14.89 7.90 -17.93
N GLY A 222 16.05 7.69 -18.57
CA GLY A 222 16.63 6.37 -18.79
C GLY A 222 16.70 5.50 -17.55
N PRO A 223 17.33 5.92 -16.45
CA PRO A 223 17.49 5.08 -15.27
C PRO A 223 16.16 4.67 -14.63
N ILE A 224 15.21 5.61 -14.51
CA ILE A 224 13.91 5.28 -13.91
C ILE A 224 13.05 4.43 -14.83
N ALA A 225 13.15 4.64 -16.13
CA ALA A 225 12.47 3.78 -17.12
C ALA A 225 13.02 2.35 -17.08
N VAL A 226 14.34 2.17 -16.94
CA VAL A 226 14.95 0.85 -16.79
C VAL A 226 14.47 0.18 -15.48
N MET A 227 14.45 0.90 -14.37
CA MET A 227 13.94 0.38 -13.11
C MET A 227 12.46 -0.04 -13.23
N TRP A 228 11.65 0.77 -13.89
CA TRP A 228 10.24 0.47 -14.10
C TRP A 228 10.03 -0.72 -15.03
N VAL A 229 10.70 -0.75 -16.18
CA VAL A 229 10.61 -1.86 -17.14
C VAL A 229 11.05 -3.17 -16.50
N ALA A 230 12.15 -3.17 -15.74
CA ALA A 230 12.60 -4.35 -15.01
C ALA A 230 11.55 -4.87 -14.03
N THR A 231 10.91 -3.96 -13.29
CA THR A 231 9.81 -4.32 -12.38
C THR A 231 8.63 -4.93 -13.13
N MET A 232 8.19 -4.28 -14.23
CA MET A 232 7.08 -4.76 -15.05
C MET A 232 7.36 -6.13 -15.68
N LEU A 233 8.57 -6.36 -16.18
CA LEU A 233 8.94 -7.64 -16.75
C LEU A 233 8.81 -8.79 -15.74
N VAL A 234 9.23 -8.58 -14.50
CA VAL A 234 9.08 -9.60 -13.44
C VAL A 234 7.61 -9.89 -13.17
N ILE A 235 6.76 -8.85 -13.07
CA ILE A 235 5.32 -8.97 -12.79
C ILE A 235 4.60 -9.69 -13.94
N VAL A 236 4.90 -9.34 -15.18
CA VAL A 236 4.35 -10.02 -16.37
C VAL A 236 4.75 -11.51 -16.37
N TYR A 237 6.01 -11.81 -16.01
CA TYR A 237 6.46 -13.20 -15.90
C TYR A 237 5.77 -13.98 -14.76
N GLN A 238 5.30 -13.30 -13.72
CA GLN A 238 4.50 -13.88 -12.63
C GLN A 238 3.04 -14.12 -13.01
N ASN A 239 2.56 -13.62 -14.16
CA ASN A 239 1.16 -13.59 -14.57
C ASN A 239 0.25 -12.90 -13.53
N ASP A 240 0.71 -11.78 -12.96
CA ASP A 240 -0.04 -11.00 -11.97
C ASP A 240 -0.41 -9.62 -12.53
N LEU A 241 -1.46 -9.57 -13.32
CA LEU A 241 -1.96 -8.35 -13.94
C LEU A 241 -2.41 -7.32 -12.89
N GLY A 242 -3.02 -7.78 -11.79
CA GLY A 242 -3.51 -6.89 -10.73
C GLY A 242 -2.39 -6.11 -10.05
N THR A 243 -1.32 -6.81 -9.65
CA THR A 243 -0.12 -6.16 -9.11
C THR A 243 0.55 -5.28 -10.17
N GLY A 244 0.57 -5.71 -11.44
CA GLY A 244 1.09 -4.91 -12.55
C GLY A 244 0.39 -3.55 -12.70
N MET A 245 -0.93 -3.53 -12.67
CA MET A 245 -1.71 -2.28 -12.72
C MET A 245 -1.44 -1.36 -11.54
N LEU A 246 -1.27 -1.91 -10.33
CA LEU A 246 -0.92 -1.13 -9.14
C LEU A 246 0.46 -0.46 -9.29
N PHE A 247 1.48 -1.22 -9.70
CA PHE A 247 2.83 -0.67 -9.90
C PHE A 247 2.86 0.35 -11.04
N TYR A 248 2.13 0.08 -12.10
CA TYR A 248 1.97 1.02 -13.22
C TYR A 248 1.36 2.33 -12.75
N GLY A 249 0.19 2.27 -12.08
CA GLY A 249 -0.49 3.45 -11.58
C GLY A 249 0.34 4.24 -10.58
N MET A 250 1.00 3.55 -9.65
CA MET A 250 1.92 4.16 -8.69
C MET A 250 3.04 4.94 -9.41
N PHE A 251 3.67 4.36 -10.42
CA PHE A 251 4.73 5.00 -11.16
C PHE A 251 4.26 6.25 -11.92
N VAL A 252 3.12 6.15 -12.61
CA VAL A 252 2.53 7.28 -13.36
C VAL A 252 2.17 8.44 -12.41
N VAL A 253 1.55 8.14 -11.27
CA VAL A 253 1.21 9.14 -10.25
C VAL A 253 2.46 9.79 -9.67
N MET A 254 3.50 9.02 -9.37
CA MET A 254 4.77 9.56 -8.88
C MET A 254 5.45 10.49 -9.90
N LEU A 255 5.48 10.11 -11.18
CA LEU A 255 5.99 10.96 -12.25
C LEU A 255 5.19 12.26 -12.37
N TYR A 256 3.87 12.16 -12.31
CA TYR A 256 2.99 13.33 -12.35
C TYR A 256 3.28 14.30 -11.19
N ILE A 257 3.32 13.79 -9.94
CA ILE A 257 3.57 14.61 -8.74
C ILE A 257 4.94 15.28 -8.81
N THR A 258 5.97 14.54 -9.27
CA THR A 258 7.35 15.07 -9.31
C THR A 258 7.55 16.11 -10.39
N THR A 259 6.96 15.90 -11.56
CA THR A 259 7.16 16.76 -12.73
C THR A 259 6.11 17.87 -12.85
N GLU A 260 5.00 17.76 -12.11
CA GLU A 260 3.82 18.64 -12.18
C GLU A 260 3.24 18.78 -13.59
N ARG A 261 3.43 17.74 -14.45
CA ARG A 261 3.01 17.72 -15.84
C ARG A 261 1.87 16.74 -16.06
N VAL A 262 0.70 17.25 -16.40
CA VAL A 262 -0.51 16.46 -16.71
C VAL A 262 -0.26 15.50 -17.88
N GLY A 263 0.69 15.78 -18.77
CA GLY A 263 1.05 14.92 -19.90
C GLY A 263 1.41 13.49 -19.49
N TRP A 264 2.00 13.28 -18.31
CA TRP A 264 2.29 11.93 -17.79
C TRP A 264 1.04 11.16 -17.42
N ALA A 265 0.06 11.83 -16.80
CA ALA A 265 -1.21 11.21 -16.45
C ALA A 265 -2.01 10.84 -17.71
N ILE A 266 -2.03 11.73 -18.72
CA ILE A 266 -2.70 11.46 -19.99
C ILE A 266 -2.03 10.29 -20.72
N LEU A 267 -0.71 10.30 -20.82
CA LEU A 267 0.06 9.24 -21.49
C LEU A 267 -0.12 7.89 -20.77
N GLY A 268 -0.11 7.90 -19.43
CA GLY A 268 -0.41 6.73 -18.63
C GLY A 268 -1.82 6.21 -18.86
N ALA A 269 -2.83 7.06 -18.81
CA ALA A 269 -4.22 6.67 -19.08
C ALA A 269 -4.40 6.10 -20.51
N CYS A 270 -3.76 6.73 -21.51
CA CYS A 270 -3.81 6.24 -22.88
C CYS A 270 -3.15 4.84 -23.04
N LEU A 271 -2.02 4.60 -22.38
CA LEU A 271 -1.37 3.29 -22.44
C LEU A 271 -2.18 2.21 -21.74
N LEU A 272 -2.81 2.51 -20.61
CA LEU A 272 -3.75 1.59 -19.96
C LEU A 272 -4.92 1.24 -20.86
N TYR A 273 -5.56 2.24 -21.47
CA TYR A 273 -6.70 2.03 -22.35
C TYR A 273 -6.35 1.20 -23.58
N THR A 274 -5.16 1.41 -24.17
CA THR A 274 -4.71 0.63 -25.34
C THR A 274 -4.38 -0.81 -24.98
N SER A 275 -3.89 -1.09 -23.79
CA SER A 275 -3.63 -2.48 -23.35
C SER A 275 -4.93 -3.24 -23.10
N ASP A 276 -5.93 -2.59 -22.51
CA ASP A 276 -7.26 -3.16 -22.25
C ASP A 276 -8.00 -3.49 -23.57
N ALA A 277 -7.95 -2.57 -24.53
CA ALA A 277 -8.52 -2.78 -25.86
C ALA A 277 -7.82 -3.89 -26.67
N ALA A 278 -6.52 -4.11 -26.44
CA ALA A 278 -5.78 -5.19 -27.07
C ALA A 278 -6.15 -6.58 -26.50
N ASP A 279 -6.42 -6.66 -25.18
CA ASP A 279 -6.86 -7.90 -24.53
C ASP A 279 -8.30 -8.28 -24.94
N GLU A 280 -9.21 -7.31 -25.09
CA GLU A 280 -10.55 -7.56 -25.59
C GLU A 280 -10.55 -8.01 -27.07
N GLY A 281 -9.62 -7.52 -27.88
CA GLY A 281 -9.47 -7.89 -29.29
C GLY A 281 -8.92 -9.31 -29.51
N LEU A 282 -8.21 -9.86 -28.53
CA LEU A 282 -7.63 -11.22 -28.59
C LEU A 282 -8.53 -12.29 -27.95
N GLY A 283 -9.55 -11.89 -27.19
CA GLY A 283 -10.49 -12.78 -26.49
C GLY A 283 -11.78 -13.11 -27.27
N GLY A 284 -11.86 -12.76 -28.54
CA GLY A 284 -13.07 -12.84 -29.38
C GLY A 284 -13.08 -13.98 -30.41
N ASP A 285 -12.33 -15.09 -30.21
CA ASP A 285 -12.41 -16.31 -31.03
C ASP A 285 -12.73 -17.54 -30.21
#